data_94f38a2d0ae490b972665642cae9f748
#
_entry.id   94f38a2d0ae490b972665642cae9f748
#
_cell.length_a   1.000
_cell.length_b   1.000
_cell.length_c   1.000
_cell.angle_alpha   90.00
_cell.angle_beta   90.00
_cell.angle_gamma   90.00
#
_symmetry.space_group_name_H-M   'P 1'
#
loop_
_entity.id
_entity.type
_entity.pdbx_description
1 polymer ?
#
loop_
_entity_poly.entity_id
_entity_poly.type
_entity_poly.pdbx_seq_one_letter_code
_entity_poly.pdbx_strand_id
1 'polypeptide(L)'
;TSFEQEINKRSADILGHLKLVSEPQLWKMRTQVAKRLISFRAVIIAEAAHVLPPIGAQGFNMSINDIKCLLKKSINNKYKLGEPRMLLSYERERLVDMNFRVSSVSLLNYFSKTDNPFLRIIRSSSIKYLFNFNPLKSTIMKLGLGSQ
;
A
#
# COMPACT_ATOMS: atom_id res chain seq x y z
N THR A 1 -0.29 21.04 -23.29
CA THR A 1 1.10 20.76 -22.83
C THR A 1 1.39 19.31 -23.16
N SER A 2 2.52 19.02 -23.83
CA SER A 2 2.87 17.62 -24.14
C SER A 2 3.28 16.90 -22.84
N PHE A 3 3.11 15.59 -22.81
CA PHE A 3 3.51 14.75 -21.67
C PHE A 3 5.00 14.93 -21.32
N GLU A 4 5.84 15.09 -22.33
CA GLU A 4 7.27 15.36 -22.18
C GLU A 4 7.56 16.71 -21.50
N GLN A 5 6.83 17.77 -21.86
CA GLN A 5 6.95 19.08 -21.21
C GLN A 5 6.54 19.03 -19.73
N GLU A 6 5.48 18.28 -19.41
CA GLU A 6 5.03 18.15 -18.02
C GLU A 6 6.03 17.34 -17.16
N ILE A 7 6.65 16.29 -17.70
CA ILE A 7 7.70 15.53 -17.01
C ILE A 7 8.91 16.43 -16.76
N ASN A 8 9.40 17.14 -17.77
CA ASN A 8 10.55 18.04 -17.62
C ASN A 8 10.29 19.13 -16.58
N LYS A 9 9.10 19.73 -16.59
CA LYS A 9 8.69 20.70 -15.58
C LYS A 9 8.68 20.11 -14.16
N ARG A 10 8.20 18.88 -13.98
CA ARG A 10 8.12 18.23 -12.66
C ARG A 10 9.47 17.72 -12.17
N SER A 11 10.37 17.34 -13.06
CA SER A 11 11.74 16.93 -12.72
C SER A 11 12.62 18.09 -12.26
N ALA A 12 12.18 19.35 -12.48
CA ALA A 12 12.92 20.58 -12.15
C ALA A 12 14.39 20.51 -12.62
N ASP A 13 14.62 19.93 -13.78
CA ASP A 13 15.95 19.73 -14.40
C ASP A 13 17.00 18.96 -13.57
N ILE A 14 16.58 18.30 -12.47
CA ILE A 14 17.49 17.52 -11.61
C ILE A 14 18.25 16.43 -12.41
N LEU A 15 17.60 15.86 -13.41
CA LEU A 15 18.17 14.82 -14.27
C LEU A 15 18.51 15.33 -15.68
N GLY A 16 18.48 16.66 -15.89
CA GLY A 16 18.59 17.27 -17.21
C GLY A 16 17.33 17.07 -18.05
N HIS A 17 17.43 17.38 -19.35
CA HIS A 17 16.29 17.29 -20.25
C HIS A 17 15.91 15.84 -20.57
N LEU A 18 14.71 15.44 -20.16
CA LEU A 18 14.16 14.09 -20.36
C LEU A 18 13.40 14.01 -21.69
N LYS A 19 13.64 12.95 -22.48
CA LYS A 19 12.94 12.65 -23.72
C LYS A 19 12.19 11.32 -23.62
N LEU A 20 11.00 11.28 -24.23
CA LEU A 20 10.26 10.04 -24.38
C LEU A 20 10.99 9.12 -25.36
N VAL A 21 11.21 7.89 -24.97
CA VAL A 21 11.82 6.83 -25.80
C VAL A 21 10.81 5.79 -26.31
N SER A 22 9.57 5.86 -25.80
CA SER A 22 8.45 5.02 -26.20
C SER A 22 7.13 5.73 -25.99
N GLU A 23 6.06 5.22 -26.59
CA GLU A 23 4.70 5.72 -26.39
C GLU A 23 4.27 5.55 -24.92
N PRO A 24 3.77 6.61 -24.26
CA PRO A 24 3.29 6.51 -22.90
C PRO A 24 2.02 5.67 -22.83
N GLN A 25 1.98 4.72 -21.91
CA GLN A 25 0.81 3.89 -21.65
C GLN A 25 0.04 4.38 -20.42
N LEU A 26 -1.27 4.50 -20.54
CA LEU A 26 -2.15 4.93 -19.47
C LEU A 26 -2.76 3.72 -18.75
N TRP A 27 -2.44 3.56 -17.47
CA TRP A 27 -3.01 2.53 -16.63
C TRP A 27 -3.93 3.13 -15.58
N LYS A 28 -5.17 2.66 -15.53
CA LYS A 28 -6.10 3.07 -14.47
C LYS A 28 -5.67 2.45 -13.14
N MET A 29 -5.25 3.29 -12.22
CA MET A 29 -4.99 2.84 -10.85
C MET A 29 -6.30 2.57 -10.12
N ARG A 30 -6.41 1.38 -9.54
CA ARG A 30 -7.58 0.97 -8.76
C ARG A 30 -7.12 0.56 -7.37
N THR A 31 -7.97 0.83 -6.38
CA THR A 31 -7.85 0.27 -5.04
C THR A 31 -8.96 -0.74 -4.87
N GLN A 32 -8.62 -1.99 -4.66
CA GLN A 32 -9.59 -3.07 -4.51
C GLN A 32 -9.12 -4.03 -3.42
N VAL A 33 -10.06 -4.49 -2.60
CA VAL A 33 -9.86 -5.59 -1.64
C VAL A 33 -10.99 -6.57 -1.84
N ALA A 34 -10.66 -7.85 -1.92
CA ALA A 34 -11.64 -8.91 -2.02
C ALA A 34 -12.50 -8.96 -0.74
N LYS A 35 -13.82 -9.12 -0.89
CA LYS A 35 -14.73 -9.22 0.25
C LYS A 35 -14.52 -10.50 1.08
N ARG A 36 -14.05 -11.55 0.43
CA ARG A 36 -13.75 -12.86 1.03
C ARG A 36 -12.39 -13.31 0.51
N LEU A 37 -11.55 -13.82 1.41
CA LEU A 37 -10.21 -14.31 1.07
C LEU A 37 -10.15 -15.83 1.03
N ILE A 38 -11.23 -16.50 1.42
CA ILE A 38 -11.28 -17.95 1.58
C ILE A 38 -12.49 -18.57 0.88
N SER A 39 -12.33 -19.81 0.49
CA SER A 39 -13.39 -20.71 0.00
C SER A 39 -13.15 -22.11 0.54
N PHE A 40 -13.86 -23.12 0.03
CA PHE A 40 -13.67 -24.51 0.44
C PHE A 40 -12.22 -24.94 0.18
N ARG A 41 -11.44 -25.13 1.26
CA ARG A 41 -10.02 -25.50 1.25
C ARG A 41 -9.12 -24.62 0.36
N ALA A 42 -9.53 -23.38 0.10
CA ALA A 42 -8.82 -22.45 -0.78
C ALA A 42 -8.64 -21.08 -0.12
N VAL A 43 -7.56 -20.42 -0.49
CA VAL A 43 -7.19 -19.06 -0.04
C VAL A 43 -6.75 -18.27 -1.25
N ILE A 44 -7.14 -16.99 -1.33
CA ILE A 44 -6.55 -16.03 -2.26
C ILE A 44 -5.56 -15.13 -1.53
N ILE A 45 -4.46 -14.81 -2.21
CA ILE A 45 -3.35 -13.99 -1.70
C ILE A 45 -2.92 -12.98 -2.75
N ALA A 46 -2.12 -12.03 -2.35
CA ALA A 46 -1.46 -11.05 -3.23
C ALA A 46 -2.48 -10.26 -4.08
N GLU A 47 -2.22 -10.07 -5.37
CA GLU A 47 -3.04 -9.26 -6.26
C GLU A 47 -4.47 -9.82 -6.44
N ALA A 48 -4.68 -11.12 -6.25
CA ALA A 48 -6.03 -11.70 -6.22
C ALA A 48 -6.84 -11.28 -4.98
N ALA A 49 -6.16 -10.96 -3.88
CA ALA A 49 -6.78 -10.53 -2.63
C ALA A 49 -6.88 -9.00 -2.51
N HIS A 50 -5.90 -8.27 -3.03
CA HIS A 50 -5.84 -6.80 -2.92
C HIS A 50 -5.06 -6.17 -4.08
N VAL A 51 -5.57 -5.06 -4.59
CA VAL A 51 -4.90 -4.20 -5.56
C VAL A 51 -4.79 -2.80 -4.95
N LEU A 52 -3.60 -2.23 -4.99
CA LEU A 52 -3.30 -0.90 -4.49
C LEU A 52 -2.52 -0.09 -5.54
N PRO A 53 -2.72 1.23 -5.59
CA PRO A 53 -1.83 2.10 -6.34
C PRO A 53 -0.38 1.91 -5.87
N PRO A 54 0.65 2.07 -6.75
CA PRO A 54 2.05 1.85 -6.43
C PRO A 54 2.64 2.97 -5.55
N ILE A 55 1.94 3.33 -4.48
CA ILE A 55 2.35 4.37 -3.52
C ILE A 55 3.08 3.68 -2.38
N GLY A 56 4.39 3.91 -2.26
CA GLY A 56 5.21 3.38 -1.18
C GLY A 56 5.42 1.86 -1.19
N ALA A 57 5.35 1.20 -2.36
CA ALA A 57 5.56 -0.24 -2.54
C ALA A 57 4.71 -1.15 -1.63
N GLN A 58 3.54 -0.66 -1.18
CA GLN A 58 2.68 -1.36 -0.22
C GLN A 58 2.14 -2.70 -0.76
N GLY A 59 1.84 -2.79 -2.06
CA GLY A 59 1.29 -4.00 -2.66
C GLY A 59 2.20 -5.22 -2.48
N PHE A 60 3.48 -5.09 -2.76
CA PHE A 60 4.46 -6.16 -2.57
C PHE A 60 4.58 -6.57 -1.09
N ASN A 61 4.71 -5.59 -0.19
CA ASN A 61 4.80 -5.86 1.25
C ASN A 61 3.55 -6.55 1.80
N MET A 62 2.37 -6.19 1.30
CA MET A 62 1.12 -6.87 1.65
C MET A 62 1.11 -8.32 1.18
N SER A 63 1.58 -8.59 -0.03
CA SER A 63 1.69 -9.95 -0.56
C SER A 63 2.64 -10.83 0.27
N ILE A 64 3.77 -10.29 0.72
CA ILE A 64 4.68 -10.98 1.63
C ILE A 64 3.99 -11.27 2.98
N ASN A 65 3.20 -10.32 3.50
CA ASN A 65 2.47 -10.52 4.75
C ASN A 65 1.35 -11.56 4.61
N ASP A 66 0.72 -11.69 3.45
CA ASP A 66 -0.24 -12.77 3.17
C ASP A 66 0.45 -14.13 3.29
N ILE A 67 1.61 -14.28 2.65
CA ILE A 67 2.39 -15.52 2.69
C ILE A 67 2.84 -15.84 4.12
N LYS A 68 3.39 -14.86 4.85
CA LYS A 68 3.81 -15.04 6.25
C LYS A 68 2.65 -15.48 7.14
N CYS A 69 1.49 -14.81 7.00
CA CYS A 69 0.30 -15.14 7.77
C CYS A 69 -0.19 -16.56 7.46
N LEU A 70 -0.30 -16.89 6.18
CA LEU A 70 -0.74 -18.22 5.74
C LEU A 70 0.22 -19.31 6.24
N LEU A 71 1.52 -19.10 6.11
CA LEU A 71 2.56 -20.03 6.60
C LEU A 71 2.44 -20.23 8.11
N LYS A 72 2.32 -19.16 8.88
CA LYS A 72 2.12 -19.23 10.33
C LYS A 72 0.90 -20.05 10.72
N LYS A 73 -0.25 -19.80 10.03
CA LYS A 73 -1.49 -20.56 10.28
C LYS A 73 -1.34 -22.03 9.87
N SER A 74 -0.63 -22.31 8.79
CA SER A 74 -0.38 -23.69 8.32
C SER A 74 0.50 -24.47 9.30
N ILE A 75 1.59 -23.89 9.80
CA ILE A 75 2.48 -24.53 10.78
C ILE A 75 1.71 -24.84 12.06
N ASN A 76 0.92 -23.90 12.56
CA ASN A 76 0.14 -24.08 13.79
C ASN A 76 -1.01 -25.10 13.64
N ASN A 77 -1.42 -25.43 12.41
CA ASN A 77 -2.52 -26.33 12.10
C ASN A 77 -2.10 -27.47 11.15
N LYS A 78 -0.84 -27.93 11.22
CA LYS A 78 -0.26 -28.88 10.26
C LYS A 78 -1.10 -30.17 10.00
N TYR A 79 -1.86 -30.62 10.99
CA TYR A 79 -2.73 -31.79 10.86
C TYR A 79 -4.17 -31.46 10.39
N LYS A 80 -4.48 -30.18 10.22
CA LYS A 80 -5.82 -29.66 9.93
C LYS A 80 -5.79 -28.58 8.84
N LEU A 81 -4.91 -28.78 7.86
CA LEU A 81 -4.73 -27.83 6.75
C LEU A 81 -6.01 -27.70 5.94
N GLY A 82 -6.40 -26.46 5.69
CA GLY A 82 -7.61 -26.14 4.92
C GLY A 82 -8.92 -26.30 5.68
N GLU A 83 -8.88 -26.57 7.00
CA GLU A 83 -10.09 -26.56 7.82
C GLU A 83 -10.67 -25.12 7.97
N PRO A 84 -12.00 -25.01 8.10
CA PRO A 84 -12.68 -23.72 8.21
C PRO A 84 -12.12 -22.80 9.30
N ARG A 85 -11.75 -23.34 10.45
CA ARG A 85 -11.19 -22.55 11.57
C ARG A 85 -9.85 -21.91 11.20
N MET A 86 -8.97 -22.64 10.54
CA MET A 86 -7.68 -22.15 10.07
C MET A 86 -7.88 -21.04 9.03
N LEU A 87 -8.73 -21.30 8.04
CA LEU A 87 -9.02 -20.37 6.95
C LEU A 87 -9.68 -19.08 7.46
N LEU A 88 -10.67 -19.17 8.33
CA LEU A 88 -11.31 -18.01 8.96
C LEU A 88 -10.33 -17.18 9.80
N SER A 89 -9.41 -17.83 10.52
CA SER A 89 -8.36 -17.14 11.27
C SER A 89 -7.42 -16.36 10.36
N TYR A 90 -7.06 -16.91 9.19
CA TYR A 90 -6.29 -16.20 8.17
C TYR A 90 -7.07 -15.01 7.62
N GLU A 91 -8.30 -15.23 7.13
CA GLU A 91 -9.14 -14.19 6.54
C GLU A 91 -9.32 -13.00 7.49
N ARG A 92 -9.68 -13.27 8.75
CA ARG A 92 -9.90 -12.24 9.76
C ARG A 92 -8.65 -11.37 9.98
N GLU A 93 -7.48 -11.99 10.15
CA GLU A 93 -6.23 -11.30 10.39
C GLU A 93 -5.84 -10.45 9.17
N ARG A 94 -5.98 -11.01 7.96
CA ARG A 94 -5.59 -10.33 6.74
C ARG A 94 -6.55 -9.20 6.33
N LEU A 95 -7.87 -9.40 6.44
CA LEU A 95 -8.84 -8.35 6.11
C LEU A 95 -8.67 -7.10 7.01
N VAL A 96 -8.36 -7.28 8.28
CA VAL A 96 -8.10 -6.15 9.19
C VAL A 96 -6.86 -5.37 8.73
N ASP A 97 -5.74 -6.05 8.47
CA ASP A 97 -4.50 -5.40 8.01
C ASP A 97 -4.68 -4.74 6.63
N MET A 98 -5.31 -5.44 5.67
CA MET A 98 -5.58 -4.91 4.33
C MET A 98 -6.44 -3.64 4.37
N ASN A 99 -7.56 -3.66 5.11
CA ASN A 99 -8.46 -2.52 5.21
C ASN A 99 -7.77 -1.33 5.89
N PHE A 100 -6.98 -1.57 6.93
CA PHE A 100 -6.19 -0.52 7.57
C PHE A 100 -5.21 0.13 6.58
N ARG A 101 -4.45 -0.66 5.82
CA ARG A 101 -3.48 -0.15 4.84
C ARG A 101 -4.15 0.60 3.69
N VAL A 102 -5.22 0.03 3.14
CA VAL A 102 -6.01 0.67 2.08
C VAL A 102 -6.57 2.02 2.54
N SER A 103 -7.14 2.07 3.75
CA SER A 103 -7.66 3.31 4.32
C SER A 103 -6.56 4.34 4.55
N SER A 104 -5.40 3.91 5.05
CA SER A 104 -4.23 4.78 5.26
C SER A 104 -3.69 5.35 3.95
N VAL A 105 -3.54 4.52 2.91
CA VAL A 105 -3.09 4.97 1.58
C VAL A 105 -4.12 5.90 0.94
N SER A 106 -5.41 5.60 1.06
CA SER A 106 -6.49 6.44 0.53
C SER A 106 -6.52 7.81 1.22
N LEU A 107 -6.34 7.82 2.53
CA LEU A 107 -6.26 9.05 3.32
C LEU A 107 -5.06 9.90 2.92
N LEU A 108 -3.88 9.29 2.82
CA LEU A 108 -2.66 9.97 2.36
C LEU A 108 -2.83 10.55 0.94
N ASN A 109 -3.43 9.78 0.04
CA ASN A 109 -3.69 10.22 -1.33
C ASN A 109 -4.69 11.40 -1.35
N TYR A 110 -5.73 11.36 -0.54
CA TYR A 110 -6.68 12.45 -0.38
C TYR A 110 -5.98 13.72 0.11
N PHE A 111 -5.20 13.65 1.19
CA PHE A 111 -4.45 14.78 1.70
C PHE A 111 -3.40 15.32 0.73
N SER A 112 -2.80 14.44 -0.07
CA SER A 112 -1.78 14.83 -1.05
C SER A 112 -2.35 15.57 -2.26
N LYS A 113 -3.57 15.23 -2.66
CA LYS A 113 -4.24 15.79 -3.86
C LYS A 113 -5.09 17.02 -3.60
N THR A 114 -5.39 17.31 -2.35
CA THR A 114 -6.31 18.40 -2.01
C THR A 114 -5.64 19.76 -2.15
N ASP A 115 -6.31 20.68 -2.85
CA ASP A 115 -5.91 22.08 -3.01
C ASP A 115 -6.44 22.98 -1.88
N ASN A 116 -7.13 22.42 -0.90
CA ASN A 116 -7.65 23.16 0.25
C ASN A 116 -6.51 23.83 1.02
N PRO A 117 -6.48 25.18 1.14
CA PRO A 117 -5.39 25.90 1.77
C PRO A 117 -5.17 25.52 3.24
N PHE A 118 -6.23 25.21 3.96
CA PHE A 118 -6.14 24.75 5.36
C PHE A 118 -5.44 23.39 5.48
N LEU A 119 -5.81 22.43 4.63
CA LEU A 119 -5.16 21.12 4.60
C LEU A 119 -3.70 21.20 4.10
N ARG A 120 -3.38 22.16 3.26
CA ARG A 120 -2.00 22.44 2.83
C ARG A 120 -1.13 22.93 3.99
N ILE A 121 -1.66 23.80 4.83
CA ILE A 121 -0.98 24.28 6.05
C ILE A 121 -0.75 23.12 7.03
N ILE A 122 -1.77 22.33 7.30
CA ILE A 122 -1.67 21.14 8.18
C ILE A 122 -0.60 20.19 7.63
N ARG A 123 -0.61 19.88 6.34
CA ARG A 123 0.36 19.01 5.70
C ARG A 123 1.79 19.52 5.88
N SER A 124 2.05 20.80 5.59
CA SER A 124 3.39 21.39 5.71
C SER A 124 3.89 21.41 7.16
N SER A 125 3.01 21.73 8.09
CA SER A 125 3.33 21.74 9.52
C SER A 125 3.55 20.33 10.07
N SER A 126 2.71 19.35 9.66
CA SER A 126 2.85 17.96 10.07
C SER A 126 4.14 17.33 9.55
N ILE A 127 4.55 17.63 8.31
CA ILE A 127 5.82 17.14 7.75
C ILE A 127 7.00 17.73 8.54
N LYS A 128 7.00 19.04 8.83
CA LYS A 128 8.06 19.67 9.64
C LYS A 128 8.15 19.06 11.05
N TYR A 129 7.00 18.83 11.69
CA TYR A 129 6.94 18.20 13.02
C TYR A 129 7.46 16.76 13.00
N LEU A 130 7.04 15.97 12.01
CA LEU A 130 7.52 14.60 11.81
C LEU A 130 9.03 14.52 11.56
N PHE A 131 9.58 15.47 10.84
CA PHE A 131 11.03 15.52 10.57
C PHE A 131 11.84 15.79 11.84
N ASN A 132 11.31 16.60 12.75
CA ASN A 132 11.98 17.01 13.98
C ASN A 132 11.77 16.04 15.16
N PHE A 133 10.80 15.11 15.08
CA PHE A 133 10.46 14.21 16.17
C PHE A 133 10.84 12.75 15.86
N ASN A 134 12.09 12.40 16.16
CA ASN A 134 12.69 11.09 15.85
C ASN A 134 11.88 9.84 16.26
N PRO A 135 11.27 9.75 17.46
CA PRO A 135 10.51 8.55 17.83
C PRO A 135 9.28 8.31 16.95
N LEU A 136 8.58 9.38 16.56
CA LEU A 136 7.41 9.27 15.68
C LEU A 136 7.83 8.89 14.26
N LYS A 137 8.93 9.46 13.76
CA LYS A 137 9.53 9.11 12.48
C LYS A 137 9.87 7.62 12.40
N SER A 138 10.54 7.08 13.42
CA SER A 138 10.92 5.66 13.45
C SER A 138 9.70 4.73 13.48
N THR A 139 8.66 5.09 14.24
CA THR A 139 7.41 4.33 14.33
C THR A 139 6.66 4.32 12.99
N ILE A 140 6.53 5.47 12.34
CA ILE A 140 5.87 5.58 11.03
C ILE A 140 6.65 4.83 9.95
N MET A 141 7.98 4.91 9.96
CA MET A 141 8.83 4.15 9.04
C MET A 141 8.67 2.64 9.25
N LYS A 142 8.66 2.14 10.47
CA LYS A 142 8.40 0.72 10.78
C LYS A 142 7.02 0.28 10.31
N LEU A 143 5.98 1.06 10.56
CA LEU A 143 4.62 0.77 10.07
C LEU A 143 4.52 0.77 8.54
N GLY A 144 5.20 1.72 7.89
CA GLY A 144 5.23 1.84 6.43
C GLY A 144 6.00 0.71 5.74
N LEU A 145 7.14 0.31 6.31
CA LEU A 145 8.00 -0.75 5.76
C LEU A 145 7.55 -2.16 6.15
N GLY A 146 6.61 -2.29 7.09
CA GLY A 146 6.14 -3.60 7.56
C GLY A 146 7.21 -4.40 8.34
N SER A 147 8.28 -3.72 8.78
CA SER A 147 9.30 -4.33 9.63
C SER A 147 8.77 -4.44 11.08
N GLN A 148 8.47 -5.64 11.50
CA GLN A 148 8.37 -6.03 12.91
C GLN A 148 9.73 -6.52 13.38
#